data_d72058e6a24b8ee3096a76c40725c2d6
#
_entry.id   d72058e6a24b8ee3096a76c40725c2d6
#
_cell.length_a   1.000
_cell.length_b   1.000
_cell.length_c   1.000
_cell.angle_alpha   90.00
_cell.angle_beta   90.00
_cell.angle_gamma   90.00
#
_symmetry.space_group_name_H-M   'P 1'
#
loop_
_entity.id
_entity.type
_entity.pdbx_description
1 polymer ?
#
loop_
_entity_poly.entity_id
_entity_poly.type
_entity_poly.pdbx_seq_one_letter_code
_entity_poly.pdbx_strand_id
1 'polypeptide(L)'
;MQNPIIVALDVKNAEMAWDLVQQLIPVVGAFKIGSELFTNAGPSIVRSIRQAGGSVFLDLKFHDIPNTVAKAVAAAVELDVQMLTVHTSGGAAMLQAAEDSVHATARRLGKTSPLILGVTVLTSLDGNELGAVGFESNVGRQVERLAALAVRAGLRGLVCSPLEVIALRSIVPASMQLVTPGIRAEGDQANDQKRTLSPPEALAAGANWLVIGRPIYAASNPRAAAEKILASLPLSSK
;
A
#
# COMPACT_ATOMS: atom_id res chain seq x y z
N MET A 1 -4.07 -0.35 19.57
CA MET A 1 -3.37 0.20 18.40
C MET A 1 -3.50 -0.79 17.27
N GLN A 2 -3.74 -0.35 16.05
CA GLN A 2 -3.77 -1.22 14.89
C GLN A 2 -2.31 -1.61 14.54
N ASN A 3 -2.07 -2.91 14.25
CA ASN A 3 -0.74 -3.38 13.84
C ASN A 3 -0.36 -2.74 12.49
N PRO A 4 0.74 -1.96 12.39
CA PRO A 4 1.07 -1.22 11.19
C PRO A 4 1.75 -2.06 10.10
N ILE A 5 2.01 -3.33 10.33
CA ILE A 5 2.74 -4.19 9.39
C ILE A 5 1.80 -4.73 8.32
N ILE A 6 2.12 -4.44 7.06
CA ILE A 6 1.52 -5.04 5.87
C ILE A 6 2.54 -5.96 5.23
N VAL A 7 2.26 -7.27 5.17
CA VAL A 7 3.17 -8.21 4.50
C VAL A 7 2.87 -8.25 3.01
N ALA A 8 3.88 -7.98 2.18
CA ALA A 8 3.78 -8.16 0.74
C ALA A 8 3.90 -9.64 0.39
N LEU A 9 2.83 -10.22 -0.17
CA LEU A 9 2.81 -11.60 -0.68
C LEU A 9 3.35 -11.64 -2.13
N ASP A 10 4.63 -11.27 -2.28
CA ASP A 10 5.31 -11.27 -3.59
C ASP A 10 5.88 -12.67 -3.85
N VAL A 11 4.98 -13.64 -4.05
CA VAL A 11 5.23 -15.08 -4.27
C VAL A 11 4.50 -15.57 -5.50
N LYS A 12 4.99 -16.67 -6.09
CA LYS A 12 4.62 -17.13 -7.43
C LYS A 12 3.20 -17.68 -7.56
N ASN A 13 2.62 -18.23 -6.48
CA ASN A 13 1.31 -18.90 -6.55
C ASN A 13 0.51 -18.80 -5.26
N ALA A 14 -0.76 -19.21 -5.33
CA ALA A 14 -1.70 -19.16 -4.21
C ALA A 14 -1.31 -20.07 -3.04
N GLU A 15 -0.68 -21.22 -3.28
CA GLU A 15 -0.28 -22.17 -2.25
C GLU A 15 0.80 -21.55 -1.36
N MET A 16 1.88 -21.04 -1.94
CA MET A 16 2.93 -20.33 -1.19
C MET A 16 2.37 -19.11 -0.41
N ALA A 17 1.44 -18.37 -1.02
CA ALA A 17 0.80 -17.24 -0.36
C ALA A 17 -0.02 -17.72 0.85
N TRP A 18 -0.74 -18.82 0.71
CA TRP A 18 -1.59 -19.38 1.76
C TRP A 18 -0.77 -19.86 2.96
N ASP A 19 0.33 -20.55 2.72
CA ASP A 19 1.26 -21.00 3.78
C ASP A 19 1.79 -19.83 4.62
N LEU A 20 2.12 -18.71 3.98
CA LEU A 20 2.52 -17.48 4.67
C LEU A 20 1.36 -16.86 5.46
N VAL A 21 0.17 -16.80 4.86
CA VAL A 21 -1.02 -16.24 5.49
C VAL A 21 -1.38 -16.96 6.78
N GLN A 22 -1.38 -18.30 6.78
CA GLN A 22 -1.69 -19.10 7.97
C GLN A 22 -0.72 -18.83 9.13
N GLN A 23 0.57 -18.63 8.84
CA GLN A 23 1.58 -18.32 9.83
C GLN A 23 1.48 -16.90 10.39
N LEU A 24 1.07 -15.94 9.54
CA LEU A 24 1.22 -14.51 9.78
C LEU A 24 -0.06 -13.80 10.20
N ILE A 25 -1.25 -14.35 9.96
CA ILE A 25 -2.54 -13.74 10.35
C ILE A 25 -2.53 -13.18 11.78
N PRO A 26 -2.03 -13.89 12.81
CA PRO A 26 -2.08 -13.38 14.18
C PRO A 26 -1.06 -12.29 14.51
N VAL A 27 -0.09 -12.04 13.61
CA VAL A 27 1.06 -11.15 13.90
C VAL A 27 1.20 -9.95 12.98
N VAL A 28 0.35 -9.82 11.94
CA VAL A 28 0.42 -8.69 10.99
C VAL A 28 -0.93 -7.98 10.85
N GLY A 29 -0.91 -6.72 10.43
CA GLY A 29 -2.13 -5.93 10.27
C GLY A 29 -2.87 -6.22 8.97
N ALA A 30 -2.15 -6.54 7.89
CA ALA A 30 -2.74 -6.85 6.58
C ALA A 30 -1.76 -7.60 5.66
N PHE A 31 -2.31 -8.14 4.57
CA PHE A 31 -1.57 -8.77 3.48
C PHE A 31 -1.73 -7.96 2.18
N LYS A 32 -0.62 -7.58 1.55
CA LYS A 32 -0.63 -6.93 0.23
C LYS A 32 -0.60 -7.99 -0.87
N ILE A 33 -1.58 -7.95 -1.73
CA ILE A 33 -1.63 -8.75 -2.96
C ILE A 33 -1.28 -7.83 -4.12
N GLY A 34 -0.12 -8.06 -4.75
CA GLY A 34 0.33 -7.34 -5.93
C GLY A 34 -0.10 -8.00 -7.24
N SER A 35 0.31 -7.39 -8.37
CA SER A 35 -0.10 -7.81 -9.72
C SER A 35 0.31 -9.24 -10.04
N GLU A 36 1.51 -9.71 -9.65
CA GLU A 36 1.97 -11.07 -9.91
C GLU A 36 1.03 -12.11 -9.30
N LEU A 37 0.84 -12.05 -7.98
CA LEU A 37 0.01 -13.03 -7.28
C LEU A 37 -1.46 -12.94 -7.73
N PHE A 38 -1.99 -11.73 -7.94
CA PHE A 38 -3.37 -11.57 -8.40
C PHE A 38 -3.58 -12.09 -9.83
N THR A 39 -2.61 -11.89 -10.72
CA THR A 39 -2.67 -12.43 -12.10
C THR A 39 -2.65 -13.96 -12.10
N ASN A 40 -1.85 -14.58 -11.23
CA ASN A 40 -1.73 -16.02 -11.14
C ASN A 40 -2.93 -16.67 -10.42
N ALA A 41 -3.38 -16.11 -9.32
CA ALA A 41 -4.37 -16.72 -8.42
C ALA A 41 -5.80 -16.15 -8.59
N GLY A 42 -5.94 -15.00 -9.23
CA GLY A 42 -7.21 -14.32 -9.40
C GLY A 42 -7.85 -13.86 -8.08
N PRO A 43 -9.14 -13.50 -8.11
CA PRO A 43 -9.86 -13.03 -6.93
C PRO A 43 -10.02 -14.06 -5.80
N SER A 44 -9.78 -15.34 -6.08
CA SER A 44 -9.93 -16.43 -5.10
C SER A 44 -8.99 -16.24 -3.90
N ILE A 45 -7.75 -15.81 -4.12
CA ILE A 45 -6.79 -15.60 -3.04
C ILE A 45 -7.25 -14.50 -2.06
N VAL A 46 -7.87 -13.43 -2.59
CA VAL A 46 -8.45 -12.37 -1.75
C VAL A 46 -9.54 -12.94 -0.84
N ARG A 47 -10.48 -13.70 -1.42
CA ARG A 47 -11.58 -14.33 -0.67
C ARG A 47 -11.07 -15.28 0.41
N SER A 48 -10.07 -16.11 0.10
CA SER A 48 -9.49 -17.05 1.06
C SER A 48 -8.88 -16.33 2.25
N ILE A 49 -8.09 -15.27 2.02
CA ILE A 49 -7.50 -14.47 3.11
C ILE A 49 -8.59 -13.80 3.96
N ARG A 50 -9.62 -13.23 3.31
CA ARG A 50 -10.74 -12.59 4.01
C ARG A 50 -11.54 -13.59 4.85
N GLN A 51 -11.81 -14.77 4.33
CA GLN A 51 -12.51 -15.85 5.05
C GLN A 51 -11.74 -16.34 6.28
N ALA A 52 -10.40 -16.31 6.21
CA ALA A 52 -9.53 -16.62 7.34
C ALA A 52 -9.41 -15.46 8.36
N GLY A 53 -10.08 -14.33 8.14
CA GLY A 53 -10.05 -13.16 9.02
C GLY A 53 -8.90 -12.18 8.74
N GLY A 54 -8.07 -12.43 7.73
CA GLY A 54 -6.98 -11.52 7.35
C GLY A 54 -7.49 -10.26 6.63
N SER A 55 -6.86 -9.12 6.86
CA SER A 55 -7.10 -7.89 6.09
C SER A 55 -6.30 -7.90 4.80
N VAL A 56 -6.89 -7.39 3.70
CA VAL A 56 -6.25 -7.38 2.38
C VAL A 56 -6.04 -5.95 1.88
N PHE A 57 -4.83 -5.67 1.45
CA PHE A 57 -4.44 -4.54 0.65
C PHE A 57 -4.23 -5.00 -0.80
N LEU A 58 -5.15 -4.64 -1.69
CA LEU A 58 -5.10 -4.99 -3.12
C LEU A 58 -4.29 -3.92 -3.88
N ASP A 59 -3.06 -4.26 -4.25
CA ASP A 59 -2.09 -3.32 -4.83
C ASP A 59 -1.95 -3.54 -6.35
N LEU A 60 -3.02 -3.21 -7.10
CA LEU A 60 -3.08 -3.36 -8.57
C LEU A 60 -2.81 -2.05 -9.32
N LYS A 61 -2.69 -0.93 -8.59
CA LYS A 61 -2.36 0.39 -9.13
C LYS A 61 -3.23 0.77 -10.34
N PHE A 62 -4.56 0.74 -10.17
CA PHE A 62 -5.50 1.06 -11.24
C PHE A 62 -5.19 2.42 -11.87
N HIS A 63 -5.09 2.42 -13.20
CA HIS A 63 -4.76 3.61 -14.00
C HIS A 63 -5.39 3.46 -15.38
N ASP A 64 -6.54 4.12 -15.58
CA ASP A 64 -7.32 4.07 -16.82
C ASP A 64 -8.26 5.28 -16.84
N ILE A 65 -9.12 5.42 -17.85
CA ILE A 65 -10.17 6.43 -17.88
C ILE A 65 -11.11 6.29 -16.66
N PRO A 66 -11.75 7.39 -16.20
CA PRO A 66 -12.51 7.40 -14.94
C PRO A 66 -13.55 6.29 -14.80
N ASN A 67 -14.33 6.03 -15.86
CA ASN A 67 -15.37 5.00 -15.82
C ASN A 67 -14.80 3.57 -15.65
N THR A 68 -13.66 3.25 -16.27
CA THR A 68 -13.01 1.95 -16.14
C THR A 68 -12.47 1.76 -14.72
N VAL A 69 -11.79 2.78 -14.17
CA VAL A 69 -11.28 2.74 -12.79
C VAL A 69 -12.42 2.61 -11.79
N ALA A 70 -13.52 3.37 -11.94
CA ALA A 70 -14.68 3.26 -11.07
C ALA A 70 -15.25 1.83 -11.02
N LYS A 71 -15.36 1.15 -12.15
CA LYS A 71 -15.84 -0.25 -12.23
C LYS A 71 -14.84 -1.23 -11.63
N ALA A 72 -13.54 -1.05 -11.85
CA ALA A 72 -12.49 -1.88 -11.24
C ALA A 72 -12.49 -1.74 -9.71
N VAL A 73 -12.65 -0.51 -9.21
CA VAL A 73 -12.78 -0.21 -7.78
C VAL A 73 -14.04 -0.87 -7.21
N ALA A 74 -15.19 -0.77 -7.87
CA ALA A 74 -16.42 -1.45 -7.41
C ALA A 74 -16.22 -2.96 -7.26
N ALA A 75 -15.57 -3.61 -8.25
CA ALA A 75 -15.25 -5.03 -8.19
C ALA A 75 -14.30 -5.36 -7.01
N ALA A 76 -13.31 -4.51 -6.73
CA ALA A 76 -12.42 -4.69 -5.59
C ALA A 76 -13.17 -4.55 -4.24
N VAL A 77 -14.12 -3.63 -4.13
CA VAL A 77 -15.00 -3.49 -2.94
C VAL A 77 -15.84 -4.76 -2.71
N GLU A 78 -16.34 -5.38 -3.77
CA GLU A 78 -17.09 -6.65 -3.69
C GLU A 78 -16.23 -7.80 -3.15
N LEU A 79 -14.92 -7.77 -3.36
CA LEU A 79 -13.96 -8.71 -2.78
C LEU A 79 -13.68 -8.47 -1.29
N ASP A 80 -14.24 -7.43 -0.70
CA ASP A 80 -14.08 -7.09 0.72
C ASP A 80 -12.65 -6.71 1.12
N VAL A 81 -11.91 -6.04 0.23
CA VAL A 81 -10.57 -5.52 0.55
C VAL A 81 -10.65 -4.33 1.51
N GLN A 82 -9.61 -4.10 2.31
CA GLN A 82 -9.53 -2.97 3.24
C GLN A 82 -8.78 -1.78 2.64
N MET A 83 -7.90 -2.03 1.69
CA MET A 83 -7.14 -1.00 0.98
C MET A 83 -7.00 -1.39 -0.49
N LEU A 84 -6.94 -0.40 -1.37
CA LEU A 84 -6.60 -0.60 -2.78
C LEU A 84 -5.82 0.60 -3.33
N THR A 85 -5.08 0.42 -4.43
CA THR A 85 -4.29 1.47 -5.04
C THR A 85 -4.84 1.95 -6.37
N VAL A 86 -4.69 3.28 -6.60
CA VAL A 86 -4.87 3.93 -7.89
C VAL A 86 -3.65 4.81 -8.17
N HIS A 87 -3.25 5.00 -9.42
CA HIS A 87 -2.22 5.98 -9.75
C HIS A 87 -2.74 7.40 -9.68
N THR A 88 -2.08 8.28 -8.92
CA THR A 88 -2.48 9.69 -8.79
C THR A 88 -2.33 10.45 -10.11
N SER A 89 -1.40 10.02 -10.96
CA SER A 89 -1.18 10.56 -12.31
C SER A 89 -2.36 10.36 -13.27
N GLY A 90 -3.36 9.56 -12.92
CA GLY A 90 -4.61 9.42 -13.67
C GLY A 90 -5.50 10.66 -13.65
N GLY A 91 -5.17 11.68 -12.84
CA GLY A 91 -5.85 12.97 -12.80
C GLY A 91 -7.07 13.01 -11.87
N ALA A 92 -7.53 14.24 -11.57
CA ALA A 92 -8.57 14.48 -10.57
C ALA A 92 -9.89 13.73 -10.87
N ALA A 93 -10.32 13.72 -12.13
CA ALA A 93 -11.58 13.07 -12.51
C ALA A 93 -11.54 11.54 -12.27
N MET A 94 -10.39 10.89 -12.55
CA MET A 94 -10.23 9.46 -12.28
C MET A 94 -10.21 9.16 -10.78
N LEU A 95 -9.51 9.97 -9.99
CA LEU A 95 -9.43 9.80 -8.54
C LEU A 95 -10.80 10.00 -7.88
N GLN A 96 -11.54 11.01 -8.31
CA GLN A 96 -12.88 11.29 -7.80
C GLN A 96 -13.87 10.18 -8.16
N ALA A 97 -13.83 9.68 -9.41
CA ALA A 97 -14.66 8.55 -9.83
C ALA A 97 -14.35 7.27 -9.02
N ALA A 98 -13.09 7.06 -8.62
CA ALA A 98 -12.68 5.97 -7.75
C ALA A 98 -13.29 6.11 -6.35
N GLU A 99 -13.17 7.28 -5.70
CA GLU A 99 -13.75 7.55 -4.36
C GLU A 99 -15.28 7.44 -4.36
N ASP A 100 -15.96 8.04 -5.36
CA ASP A 100 -17.42 7.95 -5.49
C ASP A 100 -17.86 6.48 -5.61
N SER A 101 -17.16 5.69 -6.41
CA SER A 101 -17.44 4.26 -6.62
C SER A 101 -17.23 3.43 -5.35
N VAL A 102 -16.14 3.69 -4.60
CA VAL A 102 -15.90 3.04 -3.30
C VAL A 102 -17.08 3.27 -2.35
N HIS A 103 -17.48 4.52 -2.16
CA HIS A 103 -18.54 4.86 -1.23
C HIS A 103 -19.91 4.32 -1.67
N ALA A 104 -20.26 4.45 -2.94
CA ALA A 104 -21.52 3.94 -3.49
C ALA A 104 -21.63 2.42 -3.36
N THR A 105 -20.55 1.71 -3.72
CA THR A 105 -20.53 0.23 -3.68
C THR A 105 -20.55 -0.28 -2.24
N ALA A 106 -19.72 0.28 -1.36
CA ALA A 106 -19.69 -0.11 0.05
C ALA A 106 -21.04 0.10 0.73
N ARG A 107 -21.69 1.25 0.49
CA ARG A 107 -23.03 1.53 1.00
C ARG A 107 -24.06 0.52 0.50
N ARG A 108 -24.05 0.20 -0.79
CA ARG A 108 -24.93 -0.82 -1.41
C ARG A 108 -24.79 -2.19 -0.78
N LEU A 109 -23.55 -2.54 -0.37
CA LEU A 109 -23.23 -3.84 0.22
C LEU A 109 -23.34 -3.87 1.76
N GLY A 110 -23.63 -2.75 2.42
CA GLY A 110 -23.60 -2.64 3.88
C GLY A 110 -22.23 -2.86 4.50
N LYS A 111 -21.15 -2.51 3.76
CA LYS A 111 -19.75 -2.70 4.17
C LYS A 111 -19.06 -1.37 4.50
N THR A 112 -17.97 -1.45 5.25
CA THR A 112 -17.07 -0.32 5.42
C THR A 112 -16.35 -0.03 4.10
N SER A 113 -16.26 1.24 3.72
CA SER A 113 -15.53 1.66 2.54
C SER A 113 -14.02 1.38 2.71
N PRO A 114 -13.38 0.64 1.81
CA PRO A 114 -11.93 0.49 1.82
C PRO A 114 -11.24 1.84 1.64
N LEU A 115 -9.98 1.89 2.06
CA LEU A 115 -9.14 3.05 1.86
C LEU A 115 -8.54 3.01 0.44
N ILE A 116 -8.81 4.05 -0.36
CA ILE A 116 -8.09 4.25 -1.62
C ILE A 116 -6.75 4.92 -1.33
N LEU A 117 -5.69 4.33 -1.84
CA LEU A 117 -4.32 4.82 -1.73
C LEU A 117 -3.86 5.36 -3.09
N GLY A 118 -3.62 6.66 -3.16
CA GLY A 118 -3.02 7.29 -4.33
C GLY A 118 -1.52 6.98 -4.39
N VAL A 119 -1.09 6.32 -5.47
CA VAL A 119 0.34 6.09 -5.72
C VAL A 119 0.93 7.36 -6.30
N THR A 120 1.95 7.92 -5.64
CA THR A 120 2.65 9.13 -6.09
C THR A 120 3.68 8.79 -7.17
N VAL A 121 4.95 8.71 -6.83
CA VAL A 121 6.03 8.30 -7.73
C VAL A 121 6.52 6.92 -7.32
N LEU A 122 6.65 6.00 -8.29
CA LEU A 122 7.20 4.68 -8.02
C LEU A 122 8.63 4.79 -7.48
N THR A 123 8.95 4.02 -6.45
CA THR A 123 10.26 4.07 -5.78
C THR A 123 11.43 3.63 -6.66
N SER A 124 11.15 3.00 -7.80
CA SER A 124 12.13 2.64 -8.82
C SER A 124 12.53 3.80 -9.73
N LEU A 125 11.67 4.83 -9.88
CA LEU A 125 11.93 5.95 -10.78
C LEU A 125 12.82 7.01 -10.12
N ASP A 126 13.79 7.49 -10.89
CA ASP A 126 14.59 8.67 -10.58
C ASP A 126 14.16 9.88 -11.44
N GLY A 127 14.85 11.02 -11.29
CA GLY A 127 14.50 12.24 -11.99
C GLY A 127 14.65 12.15 -13.51
N ASN A 128 15.61 11.39 -14.02
CA ASN A 128 15.82 11.21 -15.46
C ASN A 128 14.68 10.38 -16.06
N GLU A 129 14.31 9.30 -15.37
CA GLU A 129 13.20 8.42 -15.80
C GLU A 129 11.86 9.17 -15.77
N LEU A 130 11.63 10.02 -14.76
CA LEU A 130 10.44 10.89 -14.72
C LEU A 130 10.42 11.88 -15.88
N GLY A 131 11.55 12.56 -16.16
CA GLY A 131 11.67 13.48 -17.29
C GLY A 131 11.44 12.80 -18.64
N ALA A 132 11.95 11.58 -18.82
CA ALA A 132 11.79 10.80 -20.04
C ALA A 132 10.31 10.48 -20.36
N VAL A 133 9.45 10.38 -19.36
CA VAL A 133 8.00 10.15 -19.54
C VAL A 133 7.16 11.44 -19.40
N GLY A 134 7.81 12.61 -19.42
CA GLY A 134 7.15 13.91 -19.46
C GLY A 134 6.67 14.45 -18.10
N PHE A 135 7.14 13.89 -16.98
CA PHE A 135 6.87 14.44 -15.64
C PHE A 135 7.97 15.43 -15.21
N GLU A 136 7.69 16.15 -14.10
CA GLU A 136 8.69 16.98 -13.42
C GLU A 136 9.87 16.09 -12.96
N SER A 137 11.08 16.43 -13.41
CA SER A 137 12.29 15.65 -13.09
C SER A 137 12.73 15.76 -11.63
N ASN A 138 12.29 16.76 -10.89
CA ASN A 138 12.49 16.81 -9.46
C ASN A 138 11.49 15.89 -8.76
N VAL A 139 11.95 14.72 -8.32
CA VAL A 139 11.12 13.69 -7.69
C VAL A 139 10.30 14.24 -6.52
N GLY A 140 10.92 15.02 -5.62
CA GLY A 140 10.23 15.60 -4.46
C GLY A 140 9.07 16.51 -4.88
N ARG A 141 9.32 17.44 -5.80
CA ARG A 141 8.26 18.33 -6.34
C ARG A 141 7.15 17.55 -7.03
N GLN A 142 7.49 16.50 -7.77
CA GLN A 142 6.48 15.68 -8.42
C GLN A 142 5.63 14.91 -7.39
N VAL A 143 6.24 14.38 -6.34
CA VAL A 143 5.55 13.70 -5.24
C VAL A 143 4.59 14.67 -4.52
N GLU A 144 5.05 15.87 -4.17
CA GLU A 144 4.22 16.92 -3.53
C GLU A 144 3.03 17.32 -4.41
N ARG A 145 3.27 17.50 -5.72
CA ARG A 145 2.23 17.83 -6.70
C ARG A 145 1.15 16.74 -6.78
N LEU A 146 1.56 15.47 -6.84
CA LEU A 146 0.64 14.34 -6.88
C LEU A 146 -0.11 14.18 -5.56
N ALA A 147 0.55 14.35 -4.42
CA ALA A 147 -0.08 14.31 -3.11
C ALA A 147 -1.15 15.41 -2.96
N ALA A 148 -0.83 16.65 -3.34
CA ALA A 148 -1.79 17.74 -3.34
C ALA A 148 -3.00 17.46 -4.27
N LEU A 149 -2.79 16.82 -5.41
CA LEU A 149 -3.87 16.38 -6.31
C LEU A 149 -4.76 15.35 -5.63
N ALA A 150 -4.18 14.34 -4.98
CA ALA A 150 -4.92 13.31 -4.25
C ALA A 150 -5.78 13.91 -3.13
N VAL A 151 -5.23 14.83 -2.34
CA VAL A 151 -5.97 15.55 -1.28
C VAL A 151 -7.17 16.30 -1.87
N ARG A 152 -6.97 17.06 -2.96
CA ARG A 152 -8.07 17.80 -3.61
C ARG A 152 -9.15 16.89 -4.21
N ALA A 153 -8.76 15.69 -4.64
CA ALA A 153 -9.70 14.68 -5.14
C ALA A 153 -10.41 13.88 -4.04
N GLY A 154 -10.11 14.15 -2.77
CA GLY A 154 -10.76 13.51 -1.63
C GLY A 154 -10.14 12.20 -1.17
N LEU A 155 -9.00 11.78 -1.72
CA LEU A 155 -8.31 10.58 -1.23
C LEU A 155 -7.86 10.75 0.22
N ARG A 156 -7.94 9.65 0.97
CA ARG A 156 -7.58 9.62 2.40
C ARG A 156 -6.29 8.87 2.68
N GLY A 157 -5.58 8.41 1.64
CA GLY A 157 -4.32 7.71 1.78
C GLY A 157 -3.41 7.84 0.56
N LEU A 158 -2.11 7.69 0.79
CA LEU A 158 -1.07 7.74 -0.23
C LEU A 158 -0.10 6.57 -0.05
N VAL A 159 0.46 6.08 -1.18
CA VAL A 159 1.67 5.26 -1.19
C VAL A 159 2.83 6.15 -1.60
N CYS A 160 3.86 6.23 -0.76
CA CYS A 160 5.04 7.06 -0.96
C CYS A 160 6.31 6.39 -0.42
N SER A 161 7.47 6.81 -0.87
CA SER A 161 8.74 6.37 -0.29
C SER A 161 8.85 6.77 1.19
N PRO A 162 9.49 5.96 2.05
CA PRO A 162 9.71 6.34 3.44
C PRO A 162 10.51 7.64 3.59
N LEU A 163 11.38 7.97 2.64
CA LEU A 163 12.14 9.23 2.63
C LEU A 163 11.28 10.48 2.32
N GLU A 164 10.08 10.30 1.78
CA GLU A 164 9.16 11.37 1.41
C GLU A 164 8.17 11.71 2.54
N VAL A 165 8.07 10.85 3.57
CA VAL A 165 7.03 10.95 4.61
C VAL A 165 7.07 12.28 5.35
N ILE A 166 8.25 12.74 5.78
CA ILE A 166 8.41 14.00 6.54
C ILE A 166 7.92 15.21 5.71
N ALA A 167 8.34 15.28 4.44
CA ALA A 167 7.91 16.36 3.54
C ALA A 167 6.40 16.29 3.29
N LEU A 168 5.85 15.10 3.05
CA LEU A 168 4.42 14.93 2.85
C LEU A 168 3.60 15.30 4.09
N ARG A 169 4.06 14.99 5.30
CA ARG A 169 3.37 15.36 6.53
C ARG A 169 3.18 16.87 6.70
N SER A 170 4.05 17.67 6.12
CA SER A 170 3.92 19.13 6.16
C SER A 170 2.84 19.69 5.22
N ILE A 171 2.40 18.92 4.23
CA ILE A 171 1.49 19.40 3.17
C ILE A 171 0.16 18.64 3.08
N VAL A 172 0.06 17.46 3.70
CA VAL A 172 -1.18 16.68 3.70
C VAL A 172 -1.90 16.77 5.06
N PRO A 173 -3.23 16.59 5.11
CA PRO A 173 -3.96 16.54 6.38
C PRO A 173 -3.40 15.47 7.32
N ALA A 174 -3.42 15.73 8.63
CA ALA A 174 -2.95 14.78 9.65
C ALA A 174 -3.69 13.41 9.60
N SER A 175 -4.94 13.41 9.13
CA SER A 175 -5.76 12.21 8.93
C SER A 175 -5.35 11.36 7.73
N MET A 176 -4.53 11.91 6.81
CA MET A 176 -4.04 11.19 5.62
C MET A 176 -3.22 9.98 6.03
N GLN A 177 -3.58 8.80 5.55
CA GLN A 177 -2.83 7.58 5.80
C GLN A 177 -1.65 7.47 4.84
N LEU A 178 -0.42 7.39 5.36
CA LEU A 178 0.79 7.19 4.57
C LEU A 178 1.24 5.74 4.67
N VAL A 179 1.28 5.07 3.53
CA VAL A 179 1.68 3.66 3.38
C VAL A 179 3.03 3.62 2.67
N THR A 180 4.04 3.05 3.32
CA THR A 180 5.41 3.09 2.81
C THR A 180 5.95 1.69 2.50
N PRO A 181 6.24 1.38 1.22
CA PRO A 181 7.11 0.27 0.84
C PRO A 181 8.59 0.65 1.07
N GLY A 182 9.50 -0.29 0.78
CA GLY A 182 10.93 -0.01 0.93
C GLY A 182 11.41 -0.05 2.37
N ILE A 183 10.75 -0.79 3.23
CA ILE A 183 11.14 -0.99 4.62
C ILE A 183 12.16 -2.13 4.70
N ARG A 184 13.30 -1.87 5.35
CA ARG A 184 14.40 -2.83 5.55
C ARG A 184 14.89 -2.76 6.99
N ALA A 185 15.27 -3.90 7.55
CA ALA A 185 15.99 -3.92 8.81
C ALA A 185 17.44 -3.45 8.61
N GLU A 186 18.09 -3.05 9.68
CA GLU A 186 19.49 -2.67 9.67
C GLU A 186 20.35 -3.88 9.21
N GLY A 187 21.15 -3.70 8.16
CA GLY A 187 21.96 -4.77 7.56
C GLY A 187 21.32 -5.52 6.37
N ASP A 188 20.04 -5.31 6.07
CA ASP A 188 19.41 -5.91 4.89
C ASP A 188 19.92 -5.30 3.58
N GLN A 189 20.05 -6.12 2.52
CA GLN A 189 20.40 -5.62 1.19
C GLN A 189 19.26 -4.79 0.59
N ALA A 190 19.60 -3.62 0.03
CA ALA A 190 18.63 -2.70 -0.58
C ALA A 190 17.97 -3.29 -1.86
N ASN A 191 18.68 -4.12 -2.61
CA ASN A 191 18.25 -4.73 -3.88
C ASN A 191 17.63 -3.73 -4.85
N ASP A 192 16.36 -3.94 -5.24
CA ASP A 192 15.56 -3.12 -6.13
C ASP A 192 15.01 -1.83 -5.49
N GLN A 193 15.10 -1.68 -4.18
CA GLN A 193 14.63 -0.49 -3.45
C GLN A 193 15.76 0.51 -3.22
N LYS A 194 15.79 1.58 -4.01
CA LYS A 194 16.82 2.63 -3.92
C LYS A 194 16.65 3.56 -2.70
N ARG A 195 15.45 3.57 -2.06
CA ARG A 195 15.06 4.52 -1.01
C ARG A 195 14.42 3.75 0.16
N THR A 196 15.21 3.47 1.21
CA THR A 196 14.80 2.61 2.33
C THR A 196 14.98 3.29 3.68
N LEU A 197 14.17 2.91 4.67
CA LEU A 197 14.32 3.18 6.11
C LEU A 197 14.02 1.91 6.90
N SER A 198 14.49 1.87 8.15
CA SER A 198 14.09 0.84 9.11
C SER A 198 12.62 1.03 9.55
N PRO A 199 11.95 -0.02 10.05
CA PRO A 199 10.59 0.08 10.54
C PRO A 199 10.36 1.17 11.60
N PRO A 200 11.21 1.30 12.65
CA PRO A 200 11.07 2.38 13.63
C PRO A 200 11.24 3.78 13.04
N GLU A 201 12.26 3.97 12.16
CA GLU A 201 12.51 5.25 11.52
C GLU A 201 11.34 5.71 10.64
N ALA A 202 10.76 4.79 9.86
CA ALA A 202 9.62 5.12 9.02
C ALA A 202 8.38 5.53 9.83
N LEU A 203 8.10 4.87 10.97
CA LEU A 203 7.02 5.27 11.88
C LEU A 203 7.33 6.63 12.55
N ALA A 204 8.58 6.84 12.98
CA ALA A 204 9.01 8.11 13.58
C ALA A 204 8.91 9.26 12.58
N ALA A 205 9.16 9.02 11.29
CA ALA A 205 8.94 9.98 10.21
C ALA A 205 7.45 10.31 10.00
N GLY A 206 6.53 9.47 10.50
CA GLY A 206 5.09 9.67 10.41
C GLY A 206 4.35 8.72 9.45
N ALA A 207 4.96 7.64 9.00
CA ALA A 207 4.24 6.60 8.27
C ALA A 207 3.16 5.95 9.17
N ASN A 208 2.02 5.58 8.58
CA ASN A 208 0.97 4.85 9.29
C ASN A 208 1.07 3.35 9.08
N TRP A 209 1.56 2.94 7.90
CA TRP A 209 1.62 1.56 7.49
C TRP A 209 2.96 1.27 6.81
N LEU A 210 3.52 0.10 7.13
CA LEU A 210 4.80 -0.37 6.64
C LEU A 210 4.60 -1.59 5.75
N VAL A 211 4.88 -1.48 4.45
CA VAL A 211 4.83 -2.62 3.54
C VAL A 211 6.17 -3.33 3.52
N ILE A 212 6.18 -4.55 4.05
CA ILE A 212 7.39 -5.35 4.25
C ILE A 212 7.26 -6.66 3.46
N GLY A 213 8.20 -6.90 2.57
CA GLY A 213 8.23 -8.09 1.72
C GLY A 213 9.27 -9.10 2.19
N ARG A 214 10.38 -9.20 1.44
CA ARG A 214 11.49 -10.16 1.65
C ARG A 214 11.97 -10.32 3.09
N PRO A 215 12.12 -9.28 3.92
CA PRO A 215 12.50 -9.44 5.32
C PRO A 215 11.59 -10.35 6.13
N ILE A 216 10.36 -10.55 5.69
CA ILE A 216 9.39 -11.46 6.32
C ILE A 216 9.23 -12.74 5.49
N TYR A 217 8.75 -12.64 4.24
CA TYR A 217 8.37 -13.84 3.49
C TYR A 217 9.55 -14.73 3.07
N ALA A 218 10.75 -14.17 2.92
CA ALA A 218 11.96 -14.93 2.57
C ALA A 218 12.80 -15.36 3.79
N ALA A 219 12.36 -15.05 5.00
CA ALA A 219 13.03 -15.50 6.22
C ALA A 219 12.84 -17.02 6.43
N SER A 220 13.81 -17.67 7.06
CA SER A 220 13.71 -19.08 7.43
C SER A 220 12.53 -19.38 8.37
N ASN A 221 12.11 -18.38 9.15
CA ASN A 221 10.89 -18.40 9.96
C ASN A 221 10.16 -17.06 9.80
N PRO A 222 9.19 -16.98 8.86
CA PRO A 222 8.46 -15.75 8.58
C PRO A 222 7.74 -15.15 9.79
N ARG A 223 7.15 -16.00 10.64
CA ARG A 223 6.46 -15.58 11.84
C ARG A 223 7.40 -14.91 12.83
N ALA A 224 8.52 -15.56 13.17
CA ALA A 224 9.50 -15.00 14.08
C ALA A 224 10.10 -13.70 13.56
N ALA A 225 10.30 -13.58 12.23
CA ALA A 225 10.75 -12.35 11.58
C ALA A 225 9.72 -11.21 11.75
N ALA A 226 8.44 -11.48 11.53
CA ALA A 226 7.37 -10.50 11.71
C ALA A 226 7.23 -10.07 13.19
N GLU A 227 7.29 -11.03 14.13
CA GLU A 227 7.24 -10.76 15.57
C GLU A 227 8.43 -9.89 16.02
N LYS A 228 9.64 -10.17 15.53
CA LYS A 228 10.84 -9.37 15.82
C LYS A 228 10.69 -7.92 15.30
N ILE A 229 10.18 -7.75 14.09
CA ILE A 229 9.92 -6.42 13.54
C ILE A 229 8.86 -5.71 14.38
N LEU A 230 7.76 -6.35 14.70
CA LEU A 230 6.69 -5.77 15.52
C LEU A 230 7.21 -5.34 16.91
N ALA A 231 8.06 -6.14 17.53
CA ALA A 231 8.67 -5.83 18.83
C ALA A 231 9.66 -4.65 18.78
N SER A 232 10.23 -4.36 17.60
CA SER A 232 11.14 -3.22 17.41
C SER A 232 10.40 -1.87 17.25
N LEU A 233 9.08 -1.91 17.00
CA LEU A 233 8.31 -0.69 16.78
C LEU A 233 8.10 0.06 18.11
N PRO A 234 8.12 1.40 18.08
CA PRO A 234 7.85 2.18 19.28
C PRO A 234 6.45 1.85 19.79
N LEU A 235 6.37 1.36 21.01
CA LEU A 235 5.10 1.21 21.73
C LEU A 235 4.55 2.63 21.86
N SER A 236 3.43 2.93 21.20
CA SER A 236 2.77 4.20 21.45
C SER A 236 2.35 4.21 22.91
N SER A 237 2.97 5.09 23.69
CA SER A 237 2.41 5.49 24.97
C SER A 237 0.96 5.92 24.74
N LYS A 238 0.04 5.21 25.43
CA LYS A 238 -1.39 5.56 25.48
C LYS A 238 -1.57 6.96 26.04
#